data_a8a800d5d95b2d3f1b53380d03d233b6
#
_entry.id   a8a800d5d95b2d3f1b53380d03d233b6
#
_cell.length_a   1.000
_cell.length_b   1.000
_cell.length_c   1.000
_cell.angle_alpha   90.00
_cell.angle_beta   90.00
_cell.angle_gamma   90.00
#
_symmetry.space_group_name_H-M   'P 1'
#
loop_
_entity.id
_entity.type
_entity.pdbx_description
1 polymer ?
#
loop_
_entity_poly.entity_id
_entity_poly.type
_entity_poly.pdbx_seq_one_letter_code
_entity_poly.pdbx_strand_id
1 'polypeptide(L)'
;QAATKLQARAKPLEKMLSKRLGIPVHVSMSTDYNTVVEAMKSKKVDVGFLPPDGYVLAHKQGAADLLLQAERWGVKQPGGKATKNLVKNYRAEILVKKGSKIKSWKDLKGKSISVQNPTSSAGYVFPVAELKEKGLDVTKDSKLVTVTGHDQAVLNVLNGDTDAAFVFEDARNTVLKDNPKIMSQVVPIYFTKPIPNDTISI
;
A
#
# COMPACT_ATOMS: atom_id res chain seq x y z
N GLN A 1 -7.31 14.59 -5.89
CA GLN A 1 -7.19 14.17 -7.32
C GLN A 1 -7.10 12.65 -7.50
N ALA A 2 -6.45 11.89 -6.60
CA ALA A 2 -6.33 10.43 -6.70
C ALA A 2 -7.70 9.73 -6.60
N ALA A 3 -8.54 10.11 -5.64
CA ALA A 3 -9.87 9.50 -5.43
C ALA A 3 -10.79 9.70 -6.64
N THR A 4 -10.82 10.89 -7.23
CA THR A 4 -11.64 11.20 -8.42
C THR A 4 -11.17 10.40 -9.65
N LYS A 5 -9.86 10.27 -9.86
CA LYS A 5 -9.31 9.45 -10.94
C LYS A 5 -9.61 7.96 -10.75
N LEU A 6 -9.51 7.45 -9.53
CA LEU A 6 -9.86 6.06 -9.19
C LEU A 6 -11.36 5.81 -9.40
N GLN A 7 -12.23 6.72 -8.97
CA GLN A 7 -13.67 6.64 -9.19
C GLN A 7 -14.00 6.57 -10.70
N ALA A 8 -13.35 7.40 -11.52
CA ALA A 8 -13.54 7.35 -12.96
C ALA A 8 -13.08 6.02 -13.59
N ARG A 9 -11.99 5.43 -13.07
CA ARG A 9 -11.49 4.13 -13.51
C ARG A 9 -12.36 2.96 -13.08
N ALA A 10 -13.17 3.12 -12.01
CA ALA A 10 -14.09 2.10 -11.53
C ALA A 10 -15.37 1.97 -12.39
N LYS A 11 -15.74 2.98 -13.16
CA LYS A 11 -16.92 2.97 -14.04
C LYS A 11 -17.03 1.74 -14.97
N PRO A 12 -15.96 1.31 -15.67
CA PRO A 12 -16.01 0.08 -16.47
C PRO A 12 -16.32 -1.17 -15.65
N LEU A 13 -15.79 -1.25 -14.41
CA LEU A 13 -16.05 -2.36 -13.48
C LEU A 13 -17.53 -2.37 -13.06
N GLU A 14 -18.11 -1.22 -12.67
CA GLU A 14 -19.54 -1.10 -12.36
C GLU A 14 -20.40 -1.63 -13.49
N LYS A 15 -20.13 -1.14 -14.72
CA LYS A 15 -20.88 -1.54 -15.92
C LYS A 15 -20.77 -3.03 -16.22
N MET A 16 -19.56 -3.58 -16.11
CA MET A 16 -19.31 -5.00 -16.33
C MET A 16 -20.03 -5.88 -15.31
N LEU A 17 -19.91 -5.55 -14.02
CA LEU A 17 -20.54 -6.31 -12.94
C LEU A 17 -22.06 -6.21 -12.99
N SER A 18 -22.60 -5.00 -13.21
CA SER A 18 -24.06 -4.82 -13.35
C SER A 18 -24.62 -5.67 -14.49
N LYS A 19 -23.93 -5.70 -15.63
CA LYS A 19 -24.34 -6.53 -16.79
C LYS A 19 -24.26 -8.03 -16.48
N ARG A 20 -23.22 -8.47 -15.78
CA ARG A 20 -22.99 -9.90 -15.48
C ARG A 20 -23.91 -10.44 -14.41
N LEU A 21 -24.21 -9.62 -13.40
CA LEU A 21 -25.03 -9.99 -12.26
C LEU A 21 -26.53 -9.73 -12.48
N GLY A 22 -26.89 -8.91 -13.46
CA GLY A 22 -28.28 -8.53 -13.74
C GLY A 22 -28.89 -7.58 -12.69
N ILE A 23 -28.05 -6.95 -11.86
CA ILE A 23 -28.45 -6.00 -10.82
C ILE A 23 -27.57 -4.73 -10.90
N PRO A 24 -28.06 -3.57 -10.43
CA PRO A 24 -27.23 -2.38 -10.33
C PRO A 24 -26.04 -2.61 -9.37
N VAL A 25 -24.82 -2.29 -9.82
CA VAL A 25 -23.60 -2.31 -9.00
C VAL A 25 -23.05 -0.90 -8.96
N HIS A 26 -22.73 -0.40 -7.77
CA HIS A 26 -22.12 0.88 -7.53
C HIS A 26 -20.76 0.70 -6.87
N VAL A 27 -19.71 1.32 -7.42
CA VAL A 27 -18.37 1.30 -6.83
C VAL A 27 -18.12 2.65 -6.15
N SER A 28 -17.84 2.62 -4.86
CA SER A 28 -17.40 3.77 -4.07
C SER A 28 -15.93 3.64 -3.69
N MET A 29 -15.26 4.76 -3.52
CA MET A 29 -13.86 4.80 -3.11
C MET A 29 -13.74 5.39 -1.71
N SER A 30 -12.88 4.79 -0.90
CA SER A 30 -12.44 5.32 0.38
C SER A 30 -10.94 5.57 0.36
N THR A 31 -10.48 6.51 1.14
CA THR A 31 -9.05 6.78 1.38
C THR A 31 -8.54 6.06 2.61
N ASP A 32 -9.42 5.37 3.34
CA ASP A 32 -9.12 4.69 4.59
C ASP A 32 -9.76 3.30 4.62
N TYR A 33 -8.94 2.27 4.85
CA TYR A 33 -9.40 0.88 4.93
C TYR A 33 -10.33 0.62 6.12
N ASN A 34 -10.16 1.31 7.26
CA ASN A 34 -11.06 1.18 8.40
C ASN A 34 -12.48 1.62 8.03
N THR A 35 -12.61 2.67 7.23
CA THR A 35 -13.91 3.12 6.72
C THR A 35 -14.58 2.04 5.88
N VAL A 36 -13.81 1.30 5.07
CA VAL A 36 -14.35 0.18 4.28
C VAL A 36 -14.80 -0.96 5.20
N VAL A 37 -13.98 -1.32 6.20
CA VAL A 37 -14.32 -2.37 7.18
C VAL A 37 -15.61 -2.03 7.94
N GLU A 38 -15.74 -0.79 8.43
CA GLU A 38 -16.96 -0.36 9.13
C GLU A 38 -18.19 -0.30 8.20
N ALA A 39 -18.00 0.07 6.93
CA ALA A 39 -19.08 0.05 5.94
C ALA A 39 -19.55 -1.40 5.64
N MET A 40 -18.64 -2.37 5.55
CA MET A 40 -18.98 -3.78 5.42
C MET A 40 -19.68 -4.30 6.67
N LYS A 41 -19.17 -4.00 7.86
CA LYS A 41 -19.76 -4.38 9.14
C LYS A 41 -21.19 -3.86 9.30
N SER A 42 -21.45 -2.63 8.87
CA SER A 42 -22.78 -2.01 8.89
C SER A 42 -23.65 -2.36 7.70
N LYS A 43 -23.21 -3.30 6.83
CA LYS A 43 -23.91 -3.75 5.62
C LYS A 43 -24.25 -2.62 4.63
N LYS A 44 -23.45 -1.56 4.62
CA LYS A 44 -23.52 -0.47 3.63
C LYS A 44 -22.71 -0.77 2.37
N VAL A 45 -21.80 -1.71 2.46
CA VAL A 45 -20.94 -2.19 1.37
C VAL A 45 -20.99 -3.72 1.40
N ASP A 46 -21.35 -4.32 0.27
CA ASP A 46 -21.48 -5.76 0.12
C ASP A 46 -20.16 -6.44 -0.26
N VAL A 47 -19.29 -5.71 -0.98
CA VAL A 47 -18.00 -6.23 -1.45
C VAL A 47 -16.89 -5.20 -1.21
N GLY A 48 -15.85 -5.60 -0.49
CA GLY A 48 -14.69 -4.76 -0.18
C GLY A 48 -13.39 -5.26 -0.82
N PHE A 49 -12.61 -4.34 -1.35
CA PHE A 49 -11.21 -4.58 -1.74
C PHE A 49 -10.33 -4.16 -0.58
N LEU A 50 -9.71 -5.12 0.09
CA LEU A 50 -8.95 -4.89 1.33
C LEU A 50 -7.52 -5.42 1.21
N PRO A 51 -6.52 -4.70 1.75
CA PRO A 51 -5.21 -5.29 1.96
C PRO A 51 -5.31 -6.42 3.00
N PRO A 52 -4.32 -7.34 3.07
CA PRO A 52 -4.39 -8.49 3.97
C PRO A 52 -4.73 -8.16 5.42
N ASP A 53 -4.12 -7.13 5.99
CA ASP A 53 -4.38 -6.74 7.37
C ASP A 53 -5.77 -6.12 7.56
N GLY A 54 -6.24 -5.37 6.57
CA GLY A 54 -7.63 -4.87 6.53
C GLY A 54 -8.64 -6.01 6.48
N TYR A 55 -8.37 -7.05 5.68
CA TYR A 55 -9.19 -8.25 5.64
C TYR A 55 -9.17 -9.00 6.98
N VAL A 56 -8.00 -9.23 7.56
CA VAL A 56 -7.89 -9.90 8.87
C VAL A 56 -8.69 -9.15 9.94
N LEU A 57 -8.63 -7.84 9.94
CA LEU A 57 -9.42 -7.01 10.86
C LEU A 57 -10.92 -7.18 10.61
N ALA A 58 -11.36 -7.09 9.36
CA ALA A 58 -12.78 -7.26 8.99
C ALA A 58 -13.30 -8.64 9.35
N HIS A 59 -12.55 -9.69 9.03
CA HIS A 59 -12.92 -11.07 9.34
C HIS A 59 -13.03 -11.33 10.85
N LYS A 60 -12.07 -10.86 11.64
CA LYS A 60 -12.11 -10.96 13.12
C LYS A 60 -13.32 -10.26 13.73
N GLN A 61 -13.85 -9.24 13.09
CA GLN A 61 -15.04 -8.52 13.51
C GLN A 61 -16.34 -9.12 12.97
N GLY A 62 -16.27 -10.23 12.20
CA GLY A 62 -17.42 -10.82 11.53
C GLY A 62 -18.02 -9.92 10.43
N ALA A 63 -17.22 -9.01 9.88
CA ALA A 63 -17.65 -8.04 8.89
C ALA A 63 -17.41 -8.50 7.45
N ALA A 64 -16.55 -9.49 7.22
CA ALA A 64 -16.22 -9.96 5.88
C ALA A 64 -15.63 -11.37 5.88
N ASP A 65 -15.93 -12.12 4.81
CA ASP A 65 -15.31 -13.38 4.44
C ASP A 65 -14.53 -13.24 3.13
N LEU A 66 -13.50 -14.07 2.96
CA LEU A 66 -12.68 -14.06 1.77
C LEU A 66 -13.43 -14.65 0.57
N LEU A 67 -13.57 -13.88 -0.49
CA LEU A 67 -14.12 -14.35 -1.77
C LEU A 67 -13.00 -14.70 -2.76
N LEU A 68 -12.09 -13.78 -3.02
CA LEU A 68 -10.98 -13.94 -3.97
C LEU A 68 -9.71 -13.28 -3.44
N GLN A 69 -8.56 -13.75 -3.92
CA GLN A 69 -7.28 -13.07 -3.78
C GLN A 69 -6.87 -12.48 -5.12
N ALA A 70 -6.44 -11.23 -5.12
CA ALA A 70 -5.94 -10.57 -6.32
C ALA A 70 -4.60 -11.17 -6.78
N GLU A 71 -4.38 -11.24 -8.08
CA GLU A 71 -3.07 -11.47 -8.68
C GLU A 71 -2.60 -10.18 -9.35
N ARG A 72 -1.31 -9.92 -9.32
CA ARG A 72 -0.68 -8.76 -9.95
C ARG A 72 0.55 -9.18 -10.74
N TRP A 73 0.98 -8.34 -11.66
CA TRP A 73 2.26 -8.55 -12.32
C TRP A 73 3.38 -8.50 -11.29
N GLY A 74 4.23 -9.51 -11.31
CA GLY A 74 5.44 -9.54 -10.48
C GLY A 74 6.34 -8.35 -10.82
N VAL A 75 7.24 -8.00 -9.89
CA VAL A 75 8.10 -6.83 -9.99
C VAL A 75 9.57 -7.23 -9.98
N LYS A 76 10.36 -6.71 -10.91
CA LYS A 76 11.80 -6.90 -10.95
C LYS A 76 12.50 -5.83 -10.10
N GLN A 77 13.14 -6.26 -9.04
CA GLN A 77 13.85 -5.37 -8.14
C GLN A 77 15.30 -5.12 -8.58
N PRO A 78 15.89 -3.98 -8.19
CA PRO A 78 15.31 -2.88 -7.39
C PRO A 78 14.58 -1.81 -8.21
N GLY A 79 14.43 -2.00 -9.50
CA GLY A 79 13.93 -0.97 -10.43
C GLY A 79 12.41 -0.86 -10.52
N GLY A 80 11.64 -1.73 -9.85
CA GLY A 80 10.17 -1.65 -9.86
C GLY A 80 9.52 -1.99 -11.21
N LYS A 81 10.25 -2.56 -12.18
CA LYS A 81 9.71 -2.89 -13.50
C LYS A 81 8.82 -4.13 -13.44
N ALA A 82 7.60 -4.05 -13.99
CA ALA A 82 6.70 -5.19 -14.06
C ALA A 82 7.30 -6.35 -14.89
N THR A 83 7.08 -7.58 -14.43
CA THR A 83 7.37 -8.81 -15.16
C THR A 83 6.16 -9.23 -16.01
N LYS A 84 6.27 -10.33 -16.75
CA LYS A 84 5.17 -10.92 -17.53
C LYS A 84 4.41 -12.01 -16.78
N ASN A 85 4.79 -12.30 -15.53
CA ASN A 85 4.18 -13.34 -14.71
C ASN A 85 3.27 -12.74 -13.66
N LEU A 86 2.09 -13.31 -13.46
CA LEU A 86 1.21 -12.98 -12.35
C LEU A 86 1.72 -13.66 -11.07
N VAL A 87 1.62 -12.94 -9.96
CA VAL A 87 2.04 -13.40 -8.64
C VAL A 87 0.97 -13.11 -7.59
N LYS A 88 0.94 -13.94 -6.54
CA LYS A 88 -0.04 -13.86 -5.43
C LYS A 88 0.46 -13.04 -4.24
N ASN A 89 1.65 -12.50 -4.33
CA ASN A 89 2.26 -11.71 -3.26
C ASN A 89 3.08 -10.54 -3.83
N TYR A 90 3.41 -9.63 -2.96
CA TYR A 90 4.30 -8.49 -3.19
C TYR A 90 5.14 -8.26 -1.94
N ARG A 91 5.98 -7.23 -1.93
CA ARG A 91 6.77 -6.84 -0.75
C ARG A 91 6.53 -5.38 -0.42
N ALA A 92 6.75 -5.02 0.82
CA ALA A 92 7.01 -3.63 1.15
C ALA A 92 8.48 -3.32 0.90
N GLU A 93 8.76 -2.06 0.56
CA GLU A 93 10.11 -1.53 0.48
C GLU A 93 10.26 -0.29 1.37
N ILE A 94 11.48 -0.08 1.85
CA ILE A 94 11.86 1.14 2.56
C ILE A 94 12.65 1.99 1.59
N LEU A 95 12.13 3.17 1.29
CA LEU A 95 12.71 4.13 0.37
C LEU A 95 13.45 5.23 1.12
N VAL A 96 14.56 5.68 0.54
CA VAL A 96 15.32 6.86 0.97
C VAL A 96 15.78 7.67 -0.24
N LYS A 97 16.12 8.94 -0.05
CA LYS A 97 16.72 9.75 -1.11
C LYS A 97 18.12 9.23 -1.44
N LYS A 98 18.44 9.13 -2.73
CA LYS A 98 19.79 8.73 -3.17
C LYS A 98 20.84 9.71 -2.60
N GLY A 99 21.92 9.15 -2.08
CA GLY A 99 22.96 9.96 -1.42
C GLY A 99 22.67 10.26 0.06
N SER A 100 21.51 9.87 0.60
CA SER A 100 21.22 9.92 2.02
C SER A 100 22.28 9.18 2.84
N LYS A 101 22.49 9.61 4.09
CA LYS A 101 23.32 8.89 5.07
C LYS A 101 22.69 7.58 5.54
N ILE A 102 21.38 7.38 5.31
CA ILE A 102 20.67 6.16 5.63
C ILE A 102 20.99 5.11 4.56
N LYS A 103 21.71 4.05 4.94
CA LYS A 103 22.14 2.97 4.05
C LYS A 103 21.46 1.64 4.34
N SER A 104 20.89 1.50 5.51
CA SER A 104 20.21 0.30 5.98
C SER A 104 19.05 0.65 6.90
N TRP A 105 18.22 -0.34 7.20
CA TRP A 105 17.13 -0.19 8.17
C TRP A 105 17.61 0.21 9.57
N LYS A 106 18.86 -0.11 9.95
CA LYS A 106 19.46 0.25 11.25
C LYS A 106 19.61 1.75 11.42
N ASP A 107 19.77 2.47 10.32
CA ASP A 107 19.99 3.92 10.32
C ASP A 107 18.68 4.72 10.46
N LEU A 108 17.54 4.04 10.56
CA LEU A 108 16.21 4.68 10.70
C LEU A 108 15.94 5.21 12.12
N LYS A 109 16.71 4.81 13.10
CA LYS A 109 16.56 5.34 14.47
C LYS A 109 16.73 6.86 14.48
N GLY A 110 15.75 7.56 15.08
CA GLY A 110 15.71 9.02 15.15
C GLY A 110 15.32 9.72 13.84
N LYS A 111 14.94 8.97 12.79
CA LYS A 111 14.58 9.53 11.48
C LYS A 111 13.08 9.73 11.33
N SER A 112 12.71 10.62 10.42
CA SER A 112 11.32 10.81 9.99
C SER A 112 10.97 9.81 8.89
N ILE A 113 9.83 9.13 9.02
CA ILE A 113 9.40 8.08 8.11
C ILE A 113 7.96 8.32 7.67
N SER A 114 7.72 8.51 6.38
CA SER A 114 6.37 8.52 5.82
C SER A 114 5.76 7.11 5.88
N VAL A 115 4.60 6.99 6.50
CA VAL A 115 3.84 5.75 6.65
C VAL A 115 2.39 5.95 6.24
N GLN A 116 1.68 4.85 5.98
CA GLN A 116 0.23 4.86 5.81
C GLN A 116 -0.48 4.68 7.16
N ASN A 117 -1.81 4.55 7.13
CA ASN A 117 -2.56 4.20 8.33
C ASN A 117 -2.18 2.81 8.87
N PRO A 118 -2.47 2.50 10.14
CA PRO A 118 -2.05 1.25 10.79
C PRO A 118 -2.62 -0.05 10.18
N THR A 119 -3.59 0.03 9.28
CA THR A 119 -4.15 -1.13 8.56
C THR A 119 -3.54 -1.33 7.17
N SER A 120 -2.59 -0.49 6.77
CA SER A 120 -1.87 -0.66 5.51
C SER A 120 -0.77 -1.70 5.64
N SER A 121 -0.90 -2.82 4.95
CA SER A 121 0.09 -3.92 5.01
C SER A 121 1.50 -3.46 4.64
N ALA A 122 1.70 -2.88 3.46
CA ALA A 122 3.03 -2.46 3.01
C ALA A 122 3.47 -1.09 3.56
N GLY A 123 2.51 -0.20 3.80
CA GLY A 123 2.82 1.17 4.25
C GLY A 123 2.98 1.29 5.76
N TYR A 124 2.71 0.22 6.52
CA TYR A 124 2.81 0.24 7.98
C TYR A 124 3.10 -1.14 8.59
N VAL A 125 2.17 -2.10 8.50
CA VAL A 125 2.15 -3.32 9.34
C VAL A 125 3.41 -4.15 9.17
N PHE A 126 3.72 -4.58 7.93
CA PHE A 126 4.84 -5.48 7.67
C PHE A 126 6.20 -4.83 7.96
N PRO A 127 6.53 -3.62 7.46
CA PRO A 127 7.81 -3.01 7.78
C PRO A 127 7.96 -2.71 9.28
N VAL A 128 6.92 -2.24 9.96
CA VAL A 128 6.97 -1.99 11.41
C VAL A 128 7.22 -3.27 12.19
N ALA A 129 6.45 -4.35 11.91
CA ALA A 129 6.60 -5.63 12.59
C ALA A 129 7.98 -6.26 12.33
N GLU A 130 8.43 -6.28 11.07
CA GLU A 130 9.70 -6.90 10.70
C GLU A 130 10.91 -6.16 11.27
N LEU A 131 10.87 -4.83 11.31
CA LEU A 131 11.93 -4.03 11.95
C LEU A 131 11.95 -4.24 13.46
N LYS A 132 10.77 -4.35 14.09
CA LYS A 132 10.66 -4.65 15.51
C LYS A 132 11.23 -6.02 15.85
N GLU A 133 10.94 -7.05 15.06
CA GLU A 133 11.57 -8.39 15.18
C GLU A 133 13.10 -8.33 15.09
N LYS A 134 13.63 -7.39 14.30
CA LYS A 134 15.07 -7.14 14.14
C LYS A 134 15.68 -6.24 15.23
N GLY A 135 14.89 -5.78 16.19
CA GLY A 135 15.34 -4.96 17.33
C GLY A 135 15.21 -3.45 17.15
N LEU A 136 14.51 -2.98 16.10
CA LEU A 136 14.21 -1.55 15.92
C LEU A 136 12.69 -1.32 15.98
N ASP A 137 12.19 -0.77 17.08
CA ASP A 137 10.80 -0.37 17.22
C ASP A 137 10.61 1.07 16.69
N VAL A 138 10.37 1.20 15.37
CA VAL A 138 10.22 2.51 14.73
C VAL A 138 9.06 3.34 15.27
N THR A 139 8.09 2.73 15.96
CA THR A 139 6.99 3.45 16.59
C THR A 139 7.43 4.24 17.82
N LYS A 140 8.57 3.86 18.40
CA LYS A 140 9.20 4.52 19.55
C LYS A 140 10.48 5.23 19.19
N ASP A 141 11.26 4.62 18.30
CA ASP A 141 12.63 5.03 17.97
C ASP A 141 12.72 5.99 16.78
N SER A 142 11.61 6.27 16.09
CA SER A 142 11.57 7.13 14.88
C SER A 142 10.35 8.06 14.91
N LYS A 143 10.33 9.07 14.05
CA LYS A 143 9.17 9.96 13.89
C LYS A 143 8.32 9.46 12.70
N LEU A 144 7.18 8.85 12.98
CA LEU A 144 6.26 8.43 11.93
C LEU A 144 5.38 9.61 11.49
N VAL A 145 5.30 9.81 10.17
CA VAL A 145 4.48 10.84 9.52
C VAL A 145 3.45 10.14 8.64
N THR A 146 2.20 10.16 9.09
CA THR A 146 1.12 9.50 8.34
C THR A 146 0.72 10.32 7.11
N VAL A 147 0.64 9.66 5.96
CA VAL A 147 0.20 10.23 4.67
C VAL A 147 -0.92 9.39 4.07
N THR A 148 -1.72 9.99 3.19
CA THR A 148 -2.92 9.33 2.64
C THR A 148 -2.64 8.35 1.49
N GLY A 149 -1.47 8.42 0.85
CA GLY A 149 -1.14 7.58 -0.31
C GLY A 149 0.33 7.23 -0.39
N HIS A 150 0.63 6.11 -1.04
CA HIS A 150 2.01 5.69 -1.30
C HIS A 150 2.76 6.64 -2.24
N ASP A 151 2.05 7.26 -3.18
CA ASP A 151 2.55 8.33 -4.04
C ASP A 151 3.06 9.53 -3.22
N GLN A 152 2.27 9.99 -2.23
CA GLN A 152 2.69 11.05 -1.33
C GLN A 152 3.90 10.65 -0.49
N ALA A 153 3.96 9.41 -0.01
CA ALA A 153 5.12 8.91 0.73
C ALA A 153 6.42 8.95 -0.11
N VAL A 154 6.33 8.55 -1.38
CA VAL A 154 7.46 8.64 -2.34
C VAL A 154 7.88 10.08 -2.57
N LEU A 155 6.92 11.00 -2.76
CA LEU A 155 7.21 12.43 -2.99
C LEU A 155 7.81 13.09 -1.76
N ASN A 156 7.38 12.75 -0.55
CA ASN A 156 7.97 13.27 0.68
C ASN A 156 9.47 12.94 0.78
N VAL A 157 9.87 11.73 0.39
CA VAL A 157 11.29 11.36 0.33
C VAL A 157 12.03 12.12 -0.77
N LEU A 158 11.42 12.25 -1.95
CA LEU A 158 12.01 13.02 -3.06
C LEU A 158 12.28 14.46 -2.66
N ASN A 159 11.31 15.11 -2.03
CA ASN A 159 11.38 16.51 -1.61
C ASN A 159 12.24 16.73 -0.35
N GLY A 160 12.45 15.68 0.46
CA GLY A 160 13.15 15.76 1.74
C GLY A 160 12.25 16.15 2.91
N ASP A 161 10.93 16.01 2.76
CA ASP A 161 9.94 16.25 3.83
C ASP A 161 10.01 15.16 4.90
N THR A 162 10.41 13.94 4.50
CA THR A 162 10.78 12.84 5.39
C THR A 162 12.05 12.16 4.93
N ASP A 163 12.80 11.56 5.87
CA ASP A 163 14.07 10.88 5.61
C ASP A 163 13.87 9.54 4.88
N ALA A 164 12.76 8.86 5.15
CA ALA A 164 12.42 7.57 4.58
C ALA A 164 10.91 7.43 4.35
N ALA A 165 10.51 6.37 3.63
CA ALA A 165 9.11 6.00 3.45
C ALA A 165 8.93 4.49 3.43
N PHE A 166 7.81 3.99 3.97
CA PHE A 166 7.34 2.61 3.83
C PHE A 166 6.28 2.57 2.73
N VAL A 167 6.52 1.79 1.69
CA VAL A 167 5.63 1.68 0.54
C VAL A 167 5.66 0.26 -0.05
N PHE A 168 4.73 -0.04 -0.95
CA PHE A 168 4.82 -1.29 -1.73
C PHE A 168 5.94 -1.20 -2.80
N GLU A 169 6.50 -2.32 -3.19
CA GLU A 169 7.77 -2.47 -3.92
C GLU A 169 7.87 -1.83 -5.31
N ASP A 170 6.79 -1.36 -5.87
CA ASP A 170 6.76 -0.62 -7.15
C ASP A 170 6.03 0.72 -7.04
N ALA A 171 5.89 1.25 -5.82
CA ALA A 171 5.19 2.51 -5.55
C ALA A 171 5.76 3.71 -6.31
N ARG A 172 7.06 3.73 -6.61
CA ARG A 172 7.70 4.78 -7.40
C ARG A 172 7.12 4.91 -8.81
N ASN A 173 6.53 3.83 -9.36
CA ASN A 173 5.84 3.88 -10.65
C ASN A 173 4.60 4.80 -10.63
N THR A 174 3.99 5.01 -9.47
CA THR A 174 2.79 5.86 -9.34
C THR A 174 3.08 7.33 -9.66
N VAL A 175 4.32 7.77 -9.46
CA VAL A 175 4.78 9.14 -9.68
C VAL A 175 5.76 9.27 -10.86
N LEU A 176 6.09 8.17 -11.54
CA LEU A 176 7.09 8.12 -12.60
C LEU A 176 6.76 9.05 -13.78
N LYS A 177 5.48 9.18 -14.14
CA LYS A 177 5.04 10.03 -15.25
C LYS A 177 5.40 11.50 -15.02
N ASP A 178 5.18 11.98 -13.80
CA ASP A 178 5.41 13.37 -13.43
C ASP A 178 6.85 13.60 -12.91
N ASN A 179 7.55 12.52 -12.55
CA ASN A 179 8.93 12.54 -12.03
C ASN A 179 9.79 11.49 -12.75
N PRO A 180 10.19 11.70 -14.02
CA PRO A 180 10.86 10.67 -14.84
C PRO A 180 12.18 10.14 -14.25
N LYS A 181 12.82 10.90 -13.36
CA LYS A 181 14.07 10.51 -12.70
C LYS A 181 13.87 9.83 -11.33
N ILE A 182 12.63 9.58 -10.92
CA ILE A 182 12.31 9.07 -9.58
C ILE A 182 13.09 7.80 -9.21
N MET A 183 13.25 6.86 -10.15
CA MET A 183 13.94 5.58 -9.91
C MET A 183 15.42 5.76 -9.55
N SER A 184 16.05 6.85 -10.00
CA SER A 184 17.44 7.18 -9.69
C SER A 184 17.60 8.14 -8.50
N GLN A 185 16.54 8.85 -8.12
CA GLN A 185 16.57 9.85 -7.04
C GLN A 185 16.08 9.30 -5.69
N VAL A 186 15.16 8.33 -5.73
CA VAL A 186 14.61 7.66 -4.55
C VAL A 186 14.87 6.17 -4.70
N VAL A 187 15.60 5.59 -3.76
CA VAL A 187 16.14 4.23 -3.87
C VAL A 187 15.71 3.35 -2.68
N PRO A 188 15.48 2.06 -2.90
CA PRO A 188 15.17 1.14 -1.82
C PRO A 188 16.43 0.75 -1.05
N ILE A 189 16.31 0.62 0.27
CA ILE A 189 17.36 0.13 1.16
C ILE A 189 16.97 -1.17 1.85
N TYR A 190 15.71 -1.56 1.77
CA TYR A 190 15.19 -2.78 2.41
C TYR A 190 13.92 -3.26 1.70
N PHE A 191 13.74 -4.58 1.67
CA PHE A 191 12.51 -5.26 1.22
C PHE A 191 12.06 -6.23 2.31
N THR A 192 10.77 -6.21 2.63
CA THR A 192 10.19 -7.15 3.59
C THR A 192 10.08 -8.57 3.04
N LYS A 193 9.70 -9.52 3.89
CA LYS A 193 9.15 -10.81 3.47
C LYS A 193 7.94 -10.60 2.55
N PRO A 194 7.57 -11.60 1.74
CA PRO A 194 6.37 -11.51 0.90
C PRO A 194 5.10 -11.25 1.70
N ILE A 195 4.28 -10.37 1.18
CA ILE A 195 2.96 -10.00 1.69
C ILE A 195 1.93 -10.59 0.72
N PRO A 196 0.90 -11.32 1.16
CA PRO A 196 -0.19 -11.73 0.29
C PRO A 196 -0.80 -10.54 -0.45
N ASN A 197 -1.23 -10.73 -1.70
CA ASN A 197 -1.95 -9.68 -2.41
C ASN A 197 -3.30 -9.38 -1.76
N ASP A 198 -3.88 -8.25 -2.14
CA ASP A 198 -5.16 -7.77 -1.65
C ASP A 198 -6.29 -8.78 -1.87
N THR A 199 -7.29 -8.71 -1.01
CA THR A 199 -8.47 -9.57 -1.06
C THR A 199 -9.64 -8.86 -1.75
N ILE A 200 -10.54 -9.67 -2.30
CA ILE A 200 -11.92 -9.28 -2.59
C ILE A 200 -12.76 -10.03 -1.59
N SER A 201 -13.46 -9.32 -0.74
CA SER A 201 -14.15 -9.84 0.44
C SER A 201 -15.63 -9.47 0.42
N ILE A 202 -16.48 -10.33 0.98
CA ILE A 202 -17.96 -10.17 1.04
C ILE A 202 -18.45 -10.26 2.47
#